data_e415e59e7e2ecda5c51ffcb167679b59
#
_entry.id   e415e59e7e2ecda5c51ffcb167679b59
#
_cell.length_a   1.000
_cell.length_b   1.000
_cell.length_c   1.000
_cell.angle_alpha   90.00
_cell.angle_beta   90.00
_cell.angle_gamma   90.00
#
_symmetry.space_group_name_H-M   'P 1'
#
loop_
_entity.id
_entity.type
_entity.pdbx_description
1 polymer ?
#
loop_
_entity_poly.entity_id
_entity_poly.type
_entity_poly.pdbx_seq_one_letter_code
_entity_poly.pdbx_strand_id
1 'polypeptide(L)'
;LALLRLCAMTLILPVLVAVFGILSVYGRQGWLATLCQSLGLEWTFSPYGLQGILLAHVFFNLPMASRLLLQALENIPGEQRQLAAQLGMRSWHFFRFVEWPWLRRQIPPVAALIFMLCFASFATVLSLGGGPQATTIELAIYQALSYDYDPARAAMLALLQMVCCLGPVSYTHLTLPTKRI
;
A
#
# COMPACT_ATOMS: atom_id res chain seq x y z
N LEU A 1 6.81 -11.27 16.69
CA LEU A 1 8.20 -10.92 16.29
C LEU A 1 8.56 -11.51 14.91
N ALA A 2 8.30 -12.79 14.64
CA ALA A 2 8.60 -13.41 13.34
C ALA A 2 7.80 -12.77 12.20
N LEU A 3 6.51 -12.52 12.40
CA LEU A 3 5.64 -11.87 11.41
C LEU A 3 6.13 -10.46 11.06
N LEU A 4 6.56 -9.67 12.05
CA LEU A 4 7.09 -8.32 11.83
C LEU A 4 8.42 -8.34 11.05
N ARG A 5 9.26 -9.35 11.28
CA ARG A 5 10.49 -9.54 10.52
C ARG A 5 10.20 -9.92 9.07
N LEU A 6 9.23 -10.80 8.83
CA LEU A 6 8.76 -11.14 7.47
C LEU A 6 8.18 -9.92 6.76
N CYS A 7 7.36 -9.11 7.45
CA CYS A 7 6.85 -7.85 6.92
C CYS A 7 7.96 -6.84 6.59
N ALA A 8 9.07 -6.85 7.32
CA ALA A 8 10.21 -5.98 7.00
C ALA A 8 10.96 -6.44 5.75
N MET A 9 11.00 -7.73 5.47
CA MET A 9 11.69 -8.27 4.28
C MET A 9 11.03 -7.84 2.97
N THR A 10 9.71 -7.66 2.95
CA THR A 10 8.99 -7.20 1.74
C THR A 10 9.42 -5.79 1.30
N LEU A 11 9.85 -4.94 2.24
CA LEU A 11 10.31 -3.59 1.95
C LEU A 11 11.71 -3.53 1.32
N ILE A 12 12.50 -4.61 1.47
CA ILE A 12 13.86 -4.69 0.94
C ILE A 12 13.85 -5.28 -0.49
N LEU A 13 12.78 -6.00 -0.84
CA LEU A 13 12.68 -6.63 -2.16
C LEU A 13 12.57 -5.59 -3.27
N PRO A 14 13.41 -5.67 -4.32
CA PRO A 14 13.22 -4.86 -5.52
C PRO A 14 11.85 -5.13 -6.14
N VAL A 15 11.18 -4.06 -6.59
CA VAL A 15 9.82 -4.14 -7.14
C VAL A 15 9.70 -5.19 -8.25
N LEU A 16 10.67 -5.22 -9.18
CA LEU A 16 10.67 -6.19 -10.28
C LEU A 16 10.76 -7.64 -9.79
N VAL A 17 11.56 -7.92 -8.76
CA VAL A 17 11.67 -9.28 -8.18
C VAL A 17 10.34 -9.72 -7.59
N ALA A 18 9.65 -8.83 -6.87
CA ALA A 18 8.34 -9.14 -6.32
C ALA A 18 7.27 -9.31 -7.41
N VAL A 19 7.32 -8.50 -8.49
CA VAL A 19 6.44 -8.66 -9.66
C VAL A 19 6.65 -10.04 -10.30
N PHE A 20 7.90 -10.45 -10.55
CA PHE A 20 8.19 -11.78 -11.07
C PHE A 20 7.74 -12.89 -10.11
N GLY A 21 7.89 -12.70 -8.80
CA GLY A 21 7.36 -13.61 -7.79
C GLY A 21 5.83 -13.75 -7.88
N ILE A 22 5.11 -12.63 -8.00
CA ILE A 22 3.65 -12.62 -8.20
C ILE A 22 3.28 -13.37 -9.48
N LEU A 23 3.97 -13.10 -10.59
CA LEU A 23 3.72 -13.78 -11.87
C LEU A 23 3.99 -15.30 -11.79
N SER A 24 5.04 -15.70 -11.05
CA SER A 24 5.38 -17.12 -10.85
C SER A 24 4.36 -17.87 -10.00
N VAL A 25 3.69 -17.19 -9.08
CA VAL A 25 2.68 -17.80 -8.20
C VAL A 25 1.29 -17.74 -8.84
N TYR A 26 0.87 -16.55 -9.29
CA TYR A 26 -0.49 -16.25 -9.72
C TYR A 26 -0.68 -16.24 -11.24
N GLY A 27 0.40 -16.39 -12.02
CA GLY A 27 0.35 -16.43 -13.48
C GLY A 27 -0.43 -17.62 -14.03
N ARG A 28 -0.76 -17.58 -15.33
CA ARG A 28 -1.49 -18.66 -16.02
C ARG A 28 -0.76 -20.01 -15.97
N GLN A 29 0.56 -20.01 -15.86
CA GLN A 29 1.42 -21.18 -15.68
C GLN A 29 2.08 -21.17 -14.30
N GLY A 30 1.51 -20.41 -13.36
CA GLY A 30 2.03 -20.30 -12.00
C GLY A 30 1.68 -21.51 -11.14
N TRP A 31 2.28 -21.56 -9.97
CA TRP A 31 2.07 -22.66 -9.02
C TRP A 31 0.60 -22.85 -8.65
N LEU A 32 -0.14 -21.77 -8.44
CA LEU A 32 -1.57 -21.85 -8.10
C LEU A 32 -2.39 -22.37 -9.27
N ALA A 33 -2.10 -21.94 -10.50
CA ALA A 33 -2.77 -22.43 -11.68
C ALA A 33 -2.55 -23.96 -11.85
N THR A 34 -1.31 -24.41 -11.70
CA THR A 34 -0.95 -25.84 -11.77
C THR A 34 -1.63 -26.65 -10.67
N LEU A 35 -1.69 -26.12 -9.46
CA LEU A 35 -2.38 -26.76 -8.33
C LEU A 35 -3.89 -26.85 -8.59
N CYS A 36 -4.54 -25.77 -9.05
CA CYS A 36 -5.96 -25.78 -9.38
C CYS A 36 -6.28 -26.78 -10.49
N GLN A 37 -5.45 -26.84 -11.54
CA GLN A 37 -5.61 -27.81 -12.62
C GLN A 37 -5.50 -29.25 -12.13
N SER A 38 -4.57 -29.54 -11.20
CA SER A 38 -4.45 -30.88 -10.61
C SER A 38 -5.66 -31.28 -9.76
N LEU A 39 -6.40 -30.30 -9.24
CA LEU A 39 -7.64 -30.48 -8.48
C LEU A 39 -8.91 -30.44 -9.35
N GLY A 40 -8.75 -30.32 -10.68
CA GLY A 40 -9.88 -30.21 -11.61
C GLY A 40 -10.61 -28.87 -11.57
N LEU A 41 -9.99 -27.82 -11.00
CA LEU A 41 -10.54 -26.47 -10.91
C LEU A 41 -9.97 -25.58 -12.02
N GLU A 42 -10.81 -24.76 -12.64
CA GLU A 42 -10.35 -23.78 -13.61
C GLU A 42 -9.74 -22.55 -12.92
N TRP A 43 -8.51 -22.18 -13.34
CA TRP A 43 -7.83 -20.97 -12.88
C TRP A 43 -8.18 -19.79 -13.78
N THR A 44 -9.06 -18.90 -13.31
CA THR A 44 -9.54 -17.75 -14.07
C THR A 44 -8.84 -16.43 -13.75
N PHE A 45 -8.00 -16.41 -12.70
CA PHE A 45 -7.31 -15.18 -12.28
C PHE A 45 -6.21 -14.79 -13.28
N SER A 46 -6.23 -13.51 -13.70
CA SER A 46 -5.18 -12.91 -14.51
C SER A 46 -4.35 -11.95 -13.66
N PRO A 47 -3.03 -12.17 -13.56
CA PRO A 47 -2.15 -11.23 -12.84
C PRO A 47 -1.87 -9.96 -13.63
N TYR A 48 -2.40 -9.83 -14.85
CA TYR A 48 -2.29 -8.62 -15.67
C TYR A 48 -3.53 -7.75 -15.53
N GLY A 49 -3.34 -6.44 -15.67
CA GLY A 49 -4.37 -5.43 -15.51
C GLY A 49 -4.54 -5.00 -14.04
N LEU A 50 -5.70 -4.43 -13.74
CA LEU A 50 -5.98 -3.83 -12.44
C LEU A 50 -5.84 -4.81 -11.27
N GLN A 51 -6.23 -6.08 -11.47
CA GLN A 51 -6.16 -7.10 -10.42
C GLN A 51 -4.71 -7.38 -9.99
N GLY A 52 -3.79 -7.51 -10.95
CA GLY A 52 -2.38 -7.72 -10.64
C GLY A 52 -1.73 -6.51 -9.99
N ILE A 53 -2.06 -5.30 -10.44
CA ILE A 53 -1.58 -4.06 -9.83
C ILE A 53 -2.05 -3.97 -8.37
N LEU A 54 -3.33 -4.23 -8.10
CA LEU A 54 -3.88 -4.21 -6.74
C LEU A 54 -3.23 -5.27 -5.85
N LEU A 55 -3.02 -6.48 -6.37
CA LEU A 55 -2.34 -7.54 -5.63
C LEU A 55 -0.91 -7.13 -5.24
N ALA A 56 -0.16 -6.54 -6.18
CA ALA A 56 1.19 -6.05 -5.91
C ALA A 56 1.17 -4.90 -4.87
N HIS A 57 0.22 -3.97 -4.98
CA HIS A 57 0.08 -2.88 -4.01
C HIS A 57 -0.26 -3.40 -2.61
N VAL A 58 -1.15 -4.39 -2.49
CA VAL A 58 -1.45 -5.03 -1.20
C VAL A 58 -0.20 -5.71 -0.66
N PHE A 59 0.53 -6.45 -1.49
CA PHE A 59 1.75 -7.15 -1.08
C PHE A 59 2.79 -6.21 -0.48
N PHE A 60 3.02 -5.04 -1.08
CA PHE A 60 4.00 -4.07 -0.59
C PHE A 60 3.47 -3.21 0.56
N ASN A 61 2.24 -2.71 0.45
CA ASN A 61 1.73 -1.70 1.37
C ASN A 61 1.12 -2.28 2.65
N LEU A 62 0.56 -3.50 2.61
CA LEU A 62 -0.03 -4.12 3.80
C LEU A 62 1.00 -4.35 4.92
N PRO A 63 2.20 -4.92 4.66
CA PRO A 63 3.23 -5.07 5.69
C PRO A 63 3.70 -3.74 6.26
N MET A 64 3.86 -2.73 5.40
CA MET A 64 4.28 -1.38 5.81
C MET A 64 3.20 -0.72 6.68
N ALA A 65 1.95 -0.74 6.26
CA ALA A 65 0.83 -0.20 7.02
C ALA A 65 0.71 -0.87 8.39
N SER A 66 0.79 -2.20 8.43
CA SER A 66 0.74 -2.97 9.66
C SER A 66 1.85 -2.57 10.64
N ARG A 67 3.07 -2.38 10.12
CA ARG A 67 4.21 -1.94 10.94
C ARG A 67 4.00 -0.54 11.50
N LEU A 68 3.56 0.42 10.70
CA LEU A 68 3.33 1.79 11.13
C LEU A 68 2.21 1.87 12.18
N LEU A 69 1.12 1.13 11.99
CA LEU A 69 0.02 1.09 12.97
C LEU A 69 0.42 0.38 14.27
N LEU A 70 1.20 -0.70 14.20
CA LEU A 70 1.73 -1.36 15.40
C LEU A 70 2.69 -0.45 16.16
N GLN A 71 3.56 0.28 15.47
CA GLN A 71 4.46 1.26 16.06
C GLN A 71 3.69 2.39 16.77
N ALA A 72 2.54 2.78 16.22
CA ALA A 72 1.65 3.73 16.88
C ALA A 72 1.08 3.18 18.20
N LEU A 73 0.73 1.91 18.26
CA LEU A 73 0.28 1.25 19.48
C LEU A 73 1.40 1.11 20.53
N GLU A 74 2.63 0.86 20.09
CA GLU A 74 3.78 0.78 21.00
C GLU A 74 4.07 2.14 21.69
N ASN A 75 3.74 3.24 21.03
CA ASN A 75 3.90 4.60 21.57
C ASN A 75 2.84 5.01 22.60
N ILE A 76 1.86 4.14 22.92
CA ILE A 76 0.89 4.41 24.00
C ILE A 76 1.61 4.46 25.34
N PRO A 77 1.48 5.58 26.10
CA PRO A 77 2.14 5.72 27.39
C PRO A 77 1.81 4.58 28.35
N GLY A 78 2.84 4.08 29.07
CA GLY A 78 2.67 3.00 30.05
C GLY A 78 1.65 3.33 31.14
N GLU A 79 1.55 4.60 31.52
CA GLU A 79 0.57 5.08 32.50
C GLU A 79 -0.88 4.82 32.06
N GLN A 80 -1.20 5.04 30.78
CA GLN A 80 -2.53 4.75 30.26
C GLN A 80 -2.82 3.24 30.28
N ARG A 81 -1.81 2.40 30.01
CA ARG A 81 -1.93 0.94 30.08
C ARG A 81 -2.14 0.48 31.53
N GLN A 82 -1.41 1.05 32.48
CA GLN A 82 -1.54 0.74 33.91
C GLN A 82 -2.90 1.17 34.45
N LEU A 83 -3.37 2.37 34.11
CA LEU A 83 -4.68 2.87 34.50
C LEU A 83 -5.81 1.97 33.97
N ALA A 84 -5.73 1.57 32.73
CA ALA A 84 -6.70 0.64 32.13
C ALA A 84 -6.71 -0.72 32.84
N ALA A 85 -5.53 -1.22 33.24
CA ALA A 85 -5.41 -2.46 34.00
C ALA A 85 -6.02 -2.33 35.39
N GLN A 86 -5.80 -1.21 36.10
CA GLN A 86 -6.40 -0.91 37.41
C GLN A 86 -7.92 -0.83 37.33
N LEU A 87 -8.46 -0.29 36.25
CA LEU A 87 -9.92 -0.22 35.97
C LEU A 87 -10.51 -1.58 35.55
N GLY A 88 -9.72 -2.65 35.49
CA GLY A 88 -10.17 -3.99 35.09
C GLY A 88 -10.65 -4.06 33.63
N MET A 89 -10.16 -3.16 32.76
CA MET A 89 -10.56 -3.16 31.34
C MET A 89 -10.10 -4.44 30.66
N ARG A 90 -11.07 -5.23 30.16
CA ARG A 90 -10.81 -6.41 29.36
C ARG A 90 -10.53 -6.04 27.90
N SER A 91 -9.94 -6.96 27.16
CA SER A 91 -9.40 -6.81 25.80
C SER A 91 -10.22 -5.89 24.88
N TRP A 92 -11.52 -6.06 24.76
CA TRP A 92 -12.40 -5.23 23.91
C TRP A 92 -12.53 -3.78 24.41
N HIS A 93 -12.69 -3.58 25.73
CA HIS A 93 -12.78 -2.24 26.31
C HIS A 93 -11.44 -1.50 26.19
N PHE A 94 -10.34 -2.23 26.42
CA PHE A 94 -8.99 -1.69 26.24
C PHE A 94 -8.76 -1.25 24.78
N PHE A 95 -9.08 -2.13 23.82
CA PHE A 95 -9.00 -1.77 22.40
C PHE A 95 -9.82 -0.52 22.08
N ARG A 96 -11.10 -0.49 22.45
CA ARG A 96 -12.01 0.60 22.10
C ARG A 96 -11.67 1.93 22.73
N PHE A 97 -11.22 1.96 23.98
CA PHE A 97 -11.04 3.21 24.74
C PHE A 97 -9.58 3.68 24.78
N VAL A 98 -8.61 2.78 24.64
CA VAL A 98 -7.18 3.10 24.70
C VAL A 98 -6.52 3.00 23.32
N GLU A 99 -6.59 1.84 22.66
CA GLU A 99 -5.86 1.63 21.41
C GLU A 99 -6.50 2.30 20.21
N TRP A 100 -7.83 2.21 20.05
CA TRP A 100 -8.55 2.78 18.91
C TRP A 100 -8.39 4.31 18.77
N PRO A 101 -8.46 5.13 19.85
CA PRO A 101 -8.20 6.56 19.75
C PRO A 101 -6.79 6.90 19.24
N TRP A 102 -5.80 6.06 19.52
CA TRP A 102 -4.45 6.21 19.00
C TRP A 102 -4.37 5.79 17.53
N LEU A 103 -4.93 4.64 17.18
CA LEU A 103 -4.95 4.15 15.81
C LEU A 103 -5.66 5.12 14.87
N ARG A 104 -6.86 5.60 15.21
CA ARG A 104 -7.63 6.49 14.35
C ARG A 104 -6.90 7.79 14.00
N ARG A 105 -5.97 8.24 14.83
CA ARG A 105 -5.13 9.40 14.55
C ARG A 105 -4.03 9.09 13.55
N GLN A 106 -3.58 7.84 13.49
CA GLN A 106 -2.52 7.40 12.61
C GLN A 106 -3.03 6.86 11.26
N ILE A 107 -4.30 6.46 11.18
CA ILE A 107 -4.89 5.97 9.94
C ILE A 107 -4.81 7.00 8.80
N PRO A 108 -5.17 8.29 8.97
CA PRO A 108 -5.11 9.25 7.87
C PRO A 108 -3.69 9.46 7.30
N PRO A 109 -2.63 9.68 8.09
CA PRO A 109 -1.28 9.83 7.52
C PRO A 109 -0.75 8.54 6.89
N VAL A 110 -1.07 7.37 7.47
CA VAL A 110 -0.69 6.09 6.87
C VAL A 110 -1.44 5.87 5.55
N ALA A 111 -2.73 6.17 5.49
CA ALA A 111 -3.53 6.08 4.27
C ALA A 111 -3.02 7.05 3.19
N ALA A 112 -2.66 8.29 3.55
CA ALA A 112 -2.08 9.26 2.63
C ALA A 112 -0.74 8.77 2.07
N LEU A 113 0.12 8.20 2.92
CA LEU A 113 1.39 7.63 2.49
C LEU A 113 1.19 6.47 1.51
N ILE A 114 0.29 5.53 1.83
CA ILE A 114 -0.04 4.40 0.95
C ILE A 114 -0.61 4.91 -0.38
N PHE A 115 -1.51 5.88 -0.33
CA PHE A 115 -2.06 6.50 -1.53
C PHE A 115 -0.95 7.05 -2.43
N MET A 116 -0.01 7.81 -1.87
CA MET A 116 1.12 8.34 -2.64
C MET A 116 1.99 7.23 -3.24
N LEU A 117 2.30 6.19 -2.48
CA LEU A 117 3.10 5.06 -2.97
C LEU A 117 2.39 4.27 -4.07
N CYS A 118 1.07 4.07 -3.96
CA CYS A 118 0.28 3.45 -5.02
C CYS A 118 0.21 4.33 -6.27
N PHE A 119 0.11 5.64 -6.07
CA PHE A 119 -0.01 6.62 -7.14
C PHE A 119 1.30 6.77 -7.92
N ALA A 120 2.45 6.67 -7.23
CA ALA A 120 3.80 6.74 -7.79
C ALA A 120 4.40 5.34 -8.06
N SER A 121 3.60 4.40 -8.56
CA SER A 121 4.02 2.99 -8.73
C SER A 121 4.32 2.60 -10.18
N PHE A 122 5.08 3.44 -10.90
CA PHE A 122 5.41 3.27 -12.32
C PHE A 122 5.85 1.85 -12.69
N ALA A 123 6.86 1.31 -12.00
CA ALA A 123 7.43 0.00 -12.33
C ALA A 123 6.40 -1.14 -12.20
N THR A 124 5.53 -1.10 -11.19
CA THR A 124 4.46 -2.08 -10.97
C THR A 124 3.43 -2.01 -12.08
N VAL A 125 2.98 -0.80 -12.44
CA VAL A 125 1.96 -0.60 -13.46
C VAL A 125 2.50 -0.90 -14.85
N LEU A 126 3.75 -0.53 -15.15
CA LEU A 126 4.40 -0.87 -16.41
C LEU A 126 4.50 -2.39 -16.60
N SER A 127 4.81 -3.12 -15.54
CA SER A 127 5.02 -4.57 -15.59
C SER A 127 3.73 -5.39 -15.56
N LEU A 128 2.72 -4.96 -14.82
CA LEU A 128 1.46 -5.71 -14.59
C LEU A 128 0.24 -5.08 -15.27
N GLY A 129 0.33 -3.84 -15.76
CA GLY A 129 -0.82 -3.11 -16.32
C GLY A 129 -1.42 -3.73 -17.57
N GLY A 130 -0.68 -4.58 -18.29
CA GLY A 130 -1.20 -5.27 -19.47
C GLY A 130 -1.50 -4.33 -20.65
N GLY A 131 -0.81 -3.21 -20.75
CA GLY A 131 -1.00 -2.21 -21.81
C GLY A 131 -2.15 -1.22 -21.52
N PRO A 132 -3.02 -0.92 -22.49
CA PRO A 132 -4.03 0.14 -22.34
C PRO A 132 -5.17 -0.21 -21.36
N GLN A 133 -5.24 -1.43 -20.87
CA GLN A 133 -6.34 -1.90 -20.00
C GLN A 133 -6.27 -1.30 -18.58
N ALA A 134 -5.07 -1.03 -18.07
CA ALA A 134 -4.89 -0.41 -16.77
C ALA A 134 -3.68 0.54 -16.81
N THR A 135 -3.94 1.82 -16.85
CA THR A 135 -2.93 2.88 -16.86
C THR A 135 -3.06 3.76 -15.63
N THR A 136 -1.92 4.30 -15.15
CA THR A 136 -1.86 5.37 -14.16
C THR A 136 -1.43 6.66 -14.82
N ILE A 137 -1.61 7.79 -14.12
CA ILE A 137 -1.15 9.10 -14.61
C ILE A 137 0.36 9.05 -14.92
N GLU A 138 1.15 8.39 -14.07
CA GLU A 138 2.59 8.26 -14.26
C GLU A 138 2.96 7.51 -15.55
N LEU A 139 2.26 6.40 -15.85
CA LEU A 139 2.45 5.67 -17.09
C LEU A 139 1.99 6.51 -18.30
N ALA A 140 0.91 7.29 -18.16
CA ALA A 140 0.44 8.19 -19.20
C ALA A 140 1.45 9.32 -19.50
N ILE A 141 2.13 9.86 -18.47
CA ILE A 141 3.23 10.82 -18.64
C ILE A 141 4.37 10.17 -19.43
N TYR A 142 4.75 8.94 -19.06
CA TYR A 142 5.80 8.21 -19.77
C TYR A 142 5.44 7.96 -21.24
N GLN A 143 4.19 7.57 -21.52
CA GLN A 143 3.71 7.36 -22.88
C GLN A 143 3.73 8.66 -23.69
N ALA A 144 3.24 9.76 -23.13
CA ALA A 144 3.24 11.06 -23.78
C ALA A 144 4.66 11.53 -24.14
N LEU A 145 5.67 11.26 -23.30
CA LEU A 145 7.05 11.63 -23.56
C LEU A 145 7.76 10.68 -24.54
N SER A 146 7.57 9.36 -24.37
CA SER A 146 8.40 8.35 -25.03
C SER A 146 7.82 7.88 -26.36
N TYR A 147 6.50 7.95 -26.54
CA TYR A 147 5.80 7.43 -27.71
C TYR A 147 5.08 8.53 -28.51
N ASP A 148 4.34 9.40 -27.83
CA ASP A 148 3.55 10.45 -28.49
C ASP A 148 4.39 11.69 -28.81
N TYR A 149 5.58 11.84 -28.19
CA TYR A 149 6.45 13.03 -28.30
C TYR A 149 5.72 14.34 -27.99
N ASP A 150 4.75 14.30 -27.04
CA ASP A 150 3.94 15.45 -26.62
C ASP A 150 4.34 15.91 -25.20
N PRO A 151 5.34 16.79 -25.09
CA PRO A 151 5.79 17.29 -23.80
C PRO A 151 4.76 18.20 -23.12
N ALA A 152 3.86 18.82 -23.87
CA ALA A 152 2.81 19.66 -23.31
C ALA A 152 1.78 18.83 -22.54
N ARG A 153 1.33 17.74 -23.13
CA ARG A 153 0.45 16.76 -22.47
C ARG A 153 1.11 16.13 -21.26
N ALA A 154 2.38 15.75 -21.36
CA ALA A 154 3.13 15.19 -20.26
C ALA A 154 3.25 16.17 -19.09
N ALA A 155 3.53 17.46 -19.36
CA ALA A 155 3.59 18.49 -18.34
C ALA A 155 2.25 18.72 -17.63
N MET A 156 1.16 18.74 -18.36
CA MET A 156 -0.19 18.86 -17.78
C MET A 156 -0.52 17.68 -16.86
N LEU A 157 -0.22 16.45 -17.29
CA LEU A 157 -0.43 15.25 -16.47
C LEU A 157 0.46 15.25 -15.21
N ALA A 158 1.72 15.70 -15.32
CA ALA A 158 2.64 15.83 -14.20
C ALA A 158 2.14 16.86 -13.17
N LEU A 159 1.63 18.00 -13.61
CA LEU A 159 1.01 19.00 -12.73
C LEU A 159 -0.23 18.42 -12.03
N LEU A 160 -1.08 17.71 -12.76
CA LEU A 160 -2.24 17.04 -12.18
C LEU A 160 -1.82 16.03 -11.11
N GLN A 161 -0.82 15.20 -11.41
CA GLN A 161 -0.27 14.24 -10.44
C GLN A 161 0.27 14.95 -9.19
N MET A 162 1.02 16.04 -9.36
CA MET A 162 1.54 16.83 -8.25
C MET A 162 0.42 17.34 -7.34
N VAL A 163 -0.65 17.90 -7.91
CA VAL A 163 -1.80 18.40 -7.13
C VAL A 163 -2.49 17.26 -6.38
N CYS A 164 -2.71 16.11 -7.04
CA CYS A 164 -3.30 14.92 -6.41
C CYS A 164 -2.45 14.37 -5.26
N CYS A 165 -1.14 14.44 -5.36
CA CYS A 165 -0.23 14.00 -4.30
C CYS A 165 -0.13 15.01 -3.15
N LEU A 166 -0.12 16.31 -3.43
CA LEU A 166 -0.04 17.35 -2.40
C LEU A 166 -1.31 17.46 -1.57
N GLY A 167 -2.48 17.15 -2.12
CA GLY A 167 -3.76 17.22 -1.42
C GLY A 167 -3.79 16.39 -0.11
N PRO A 168 -3.59 15.07 -0.15
CA PRO A 168 -3.53 14.23 1.04
C PRO A 168 -2.45 14.63 2.04
N VAL A 169 -1.27 15.06 1.55
CA VAL A 169 -0.17 15.50 2.41
C VAL A 169 -0.54 16.77 3.16
N SER A 170 -1.07 17.76 2.48
CA SER A 170 -1.52 19.02 3.09
C SER A 170 -2.61 18.77 4.13
N TYR A 171 -3.57 17.89 3.82
CA TYR A 171 -4.62 17.53 4.76
C TYR A 171 -4.05 16.87 6.03
N THR A 172 -3.11 15.96 5.91
CA THR A 172 -2.50 15.29 7.06
C THR A 172 -1.65 16.23 7.90
N HIS A 173 -0.91 17.16 7.27
CA HIS A 173 -0.12 18.17 7.98
C HIS A 173 -0.98 19.21 8.71
N LEU A 174 -2.14 19.59 8.15
CA LEU A 174 -3.03 20.56 8.76
C LEU A 174 -3.89 19.96 9.89
N THR A 175 -4.25 18.68 9.78
CA THR A 175 -5.16 18.05 10.76
C THR A 175 -4.44 17.38 11.94
N LEU A 176 -3.15 17.09 11.81
CA LEU A 176 -2.35 16.58 12.93
C LEU A 176 -1.69 17.74 13.65
N PRO A 177 -2.11 18.09 14.88
CA PRO A 177 -1.42 19.10 15.65
C PRO A 177 0.01 18.63 15.90
N THR A 178 0.96 19.34 15.32
CA THR A 178 2.36 19.20 15.65
C THR A 178 2.47 19.40 17.16
N LYS A 179 2.72 18.33 17.92
CA LYS A 179 3.12 18.48 19.31
C LYS A 179 4.37 19.34 19.31
N ARG A 180 4.19 20.64 19.60
CA ARG A 180 5.32 21.42 20.08
C ARG A 180 5.77 20.75 21.38
N ILE A 181 6.97 20.21 21.33
CA ILE A 181 7.74 19.74 22.49
C ILE A 181 7.97 20.93 23.40
#